data_71412ac8d0084105d373269cb440cf91
#
_entry.id   71412ac8d0084105d373269cb440cf91
#
_cell.length_a   1.000
_cell.length_b   1.000
_cell.length_c   1.000
_cell.angle_alpha   90.00
_cell.angle_beta   90.00
_cell.angle_gamma   90.00
#
_symmetry.space_group_name_H-M   'P 1'
#
loop_
_entity.id
_entity.type
_entity.pdbx_description
1 polymer ?
#
loop_
_entity_poly.entity_id
_entity_poly.type
_entity_poly.pdbx_seq_one_letter_code
_entity_poly.pdbx_strand_id
1 'polypeptide(L)'
;QGEYLALTLSIPIYNSDRWHSMKKARNNWQLAQVNLEETRRKLHDQIAQAIMDAEGYAKELHQMQKKVASDSLAYHMSSRKFEEGMLSTFDLHTAAQTLLESRIKELQMQMLLIIKQRLVAYYQGENLIR
;
A
#
# COMPACT_ATOMS: atom_id res chain seq x y z
N GLN A 1 -8.08 79.07 23.09
CA GLN A 1 -7.75 77.68 22.91
C GLN A 1 -8.80 76.91 23.67
N GLY A 2 -9.77 76.28 22.91
CA GLY A 2 -10.79 75.45 23.51
C GLY A 2 -10.44 74.00 23.26
N GLU A 3 -10.19 73.26 24.34
CA GLU A 3 -10.05 71.79 24.30
C GLU A 3 -11.42 71.16 24.36
N TYR A 4 -11.74 70.24 23.42
CA TYR A 4 -12.97 69.47 23.47
C TYR A 4 -12.64 67.99 23.47
N LEU A 5 -13.31 67.25 24.34
CA LEU A 5 -13.23 65.84 24.48
C LEU A 5 -14.44 65.24 23.76
N ALA A 6 -14.22 64.42 22.72
CA ALA A 6 -15.27 63.70 22.01
C ALA A 6 -15.27 62.22 22.34
N LEU A 7 -16.36 61.68 22.85
CA LEU A 7 -16.56 60.26 23.09
C LEU A 7 -17.48 59.71 22.01
N THR A 8 -16.98 58.82 21.14
CA THR A 8 -17.75 58.24 20.06
C THR A 8 -18.09 56.79 20.39
N LEU A 9 -19.37 56.48 20.57
CA LEU A 9 -19.87 55.11 20.73
C LEU A 9 -20.44 54.64 19.39
N SER A 10 -19.81 53.65 18.75
CA SER A 10 -20.26 53.05 17.51
C SER A 10 -20.88 51.68 17.77
N ILE A 11 -22.18 51.53 17.62
CA ILE A 11 -22.89 50.26 17.78
C ILE A 11 -23.28 49.78 16.36
N PRO A 12 -22.61 48.77 15.80
CA PRO A 12 -22.98 48.20 14.51
C PRO A 12 -24.29 47.41 14.64
N ILE A 13 -25.40 47.96 14.23
CA ILE A 13 -26.72 47.32 14.27
C ILE A 13 -26.86 46.26 13.18
N TYR A 14 -26.17 46.44 12.07
CA TYR A 14 -26.13 45.49 10.95
C TYR A 14 -24.71 45.41 10.36
N ASN A 15 -24.14 44.21 10.40
CA ASN A 15 -22.82 43.95 9.80
C ASN A 15 -22.97 42.76 8.83
N SER A 16 -23.13 43.04 7.53
CA SER A 16 -23.24 42.01 6.47
C SER A 16 -22.03 41.09 6.43
N ASP A 17 -20.84 41.63 6.73
CA ASP A 17 -19.58 40.86 6.71
C ASP A 17 -19.57 39.79 7.80
N ARG A 18 -20.16 40.06 8.97
CA ARG A 18 -20.33 39.05 10.03
C ARG A 18 -21.23 37.89 9.58
N TRP A 19 -22.33 38.19 8.90
CA TRP A 19 -23.22 37.18 8.38
C TRP A 19 -22.57 36.33 7.31
N HIS A 20 -21.83 36.94 6.40
CA HIS A 20 -21.06 36.22 5.38
C HIS A 20 -19.97 35.37 6.01
N SER A 21 -19.25 35.88 6.98
CA SER A 21 -18.21 35.15 7.72
C SER A 21 -18.80 33.96 8.49
N MET A 22 -19.96 34.11 9.13
CA MET A 22 -20.66 33.00 9.81
C MET A 22 -21.08 31.90 8.84
N LYS A 23 -21.71 32.29 7.69
CA LYS A 23 -22.07 31.31 6.65
C LYS A 23 -20.85 30.58 6.11
N LYS A 24 -19.78 31.32 5.83
CA LYS A 24 -18.50 30.73 5.36
C LYS A 24 -17.91 29.78 6.39
N ALA A 25 -17.89 30.15 7.67
CA ALA A 25 -17.42 29.28 8.74
C ALA A 25 -18.26 27.98 8.87
N ARG A 26 -19.59 28.11 8.77
CA ARG A 26 -20.49 26.95 8.78
C ARG A 26 -20.27 26.02 7.59
N ASN A 27 -20.13 26.58 6.39
CA ASN A 27 -19.82 25.79 5.19
C ASN A 27 -18.47 25.09 5.29
N ASN A 28 -17.45 25.79 5.81
CA ASN A 28 -16.12 25.20 6.05
C ASN A 28 -16.19 24.06 7.05
N TRP A 29 -16.98 24.21 8.12
CA TRP A 29 -17.20 23.15 9.10
C TRP A 29 -17.88 21.93 8.48
N GLN A 30 -18.92 22.13 7.68
CA GLN A 30 -19.61 21.04 6.95
C GLN A 30 -18.64 20.34 5.97
N LEU A 31 -17.85 21.13 5.24
CA LEU A 31 -16.84 20.60 4.33
C LEU A 31 -15.79 19.76 5.10
N ALA A 32 -15.33 20.25 6.25
CA ALA A 32 -14.39 19.50 7.09
C ALA A 32 -14.98 18.17 7.59
N GLN A 33 -16.27 18.14 7.93
CA GLN A 33 -16.94 16.88 8.29
C GLN A 33 -17.01 15.89 7.13
N VAL A 34 -17.38 16.35 5.94
CA VAL A 34 -17.42 15.51 4.74
C VAL A 34 -16.01 14.97 4.41
N ASN A 35 -15.00 15.82 4.48
CA ASN A 35 -13.60 15.42 4.27
C ASN A 35 -13.13 14.39 5.31
N LEU A 36 -13.56 14.52 6.57
CA LEU A 36 -13.26 13.55 7.62
C LEU A 36 -13.88 12.18 7.31
N GLU A 37 -15.14 12.16 6.90
CA GLU A 37 -15.80 10.91 6.52
C GLU A 37 -15.17 10.28 5.28
N GLU A 38 -14.83 11.08 4.29
CA GLU A 38 -14.13 10.61 3.09
C GLU A 38 -12.77 10.01 3.45
N THR A 39 -12.02 10.68 4.32
CA THR A 39 -10.72 10.17 4.78
C THR A 39 -10.85 8.85 5.56
N ARG A 40 -11.88 8.73 6.40
CA ARG A 40 -12.18 7.48 7.11
C ARG A 40 -12.50 6.34 6.15
N ARG A 41 -13.33 6.59 5.15
CA ARG A 41 -13.67 5.59 4.12
C ARG A 41 -12.43 5.17 3.34
N LYS A 42 -11.63 6.13 2.86
CA LYS A 42 -10.38 5.85 2.16
C LYS A 42 -9.42 5.00 3.01
N LEU A 43 -9.28 5.33 4.30
CA LEU A 43 -8.45 4.54 5.21
C LEU A 43 -8.97 3.11 5.38
N HIS A 44 -10.28 2.95 5.55
CA HIS A 44 -10.90 1.63 5.64
C HIS A 44 -10.65 0.79 4.37
N ASP A 45 -10.83 1.40 3.20
CA ASP A 45 -10.61 0.73 1.92
C ASP A 45 -9.13 0.35 1.73
N GLN A 46 -8.20 1.22 2.14
CA GLN A 46 -6.76 0.94 2.11
C GLN A 46 -6.39 -0.23 3.01
N ILE A 47 -6.96 -0.31 4.21
CA ILE A 47 -6.74 -1.43 5.13
C ILE A 47 -7.29 -2.73 4.54
N ALA A 48 -8.52 -2.70 4.04
CA ALA A 48 -9.13 -3.88 3.41
C ALA A 48 -8.31 -4.37 2.21
N GLN A 49 -7.83 -3.43 1.37
CA GLN A 49 -6.97 -3.76 0.25
C GLN A 49 -5.64 -4.36 0.71
N ALA A 50 -5.01 -3.80 1.74
CA ALA A 50 -3.74 -4.32 2.28
C ALA A 50 -3.87 -5.76 2.81
N ILE A 51 -5.00 -6.10 3.45
CA ILE A 51 -5.28 -7.45 3.93
C ILE A 51 -5.48 -8.40 2.75
N MET A 52 -6.30 -8.03 1.76
CA MET A 52 -6.52 -8.85 0.57
C MET A 52 -5.23 -9.07 -0.23
N ASP A 53 -4.39 -8.04 -0.34
CA ASP A 53 -3.08 -8.15 -0.97
C ASP A 53 -2.19 -9.16 -0.22
N ALA A 54 -2.11 -9.08 1.11
CA ALA A 54 -1.30 -10.01 1.91
C ALA A 54 -1.76 -11.47 1.74
N GLU A 55 -3.06 -11.71 1.73
CA GLU A 55 -3.62 -13.04 1.45
C GLU A 55 -3.33 -13.51 0.01
N GLY A 56 -3.44 -12.60 -0.96
CA GLY A 56 -3.12 -12.86 -2.36
C GLY A 56 -1.67 -13.30 -2.53
N TYR A 57 -0.74 -12.53 -1.99
CA TYR A 57 0.70 -12.86 -2.05
C TYR A 57 1.05 -14.14 -1.29
N ALA A 58 0.37 -14.48 -0.20
CA ALA A 58 0.56 -15.76 0.48
C ALA A 58 0.17 -16.95 -0.40
N LYS A 59 -0.96 -16.86 -1.11
CA LYS A 59 -1.40 -17.90 -2.06
C LYS A 59 -0.44 -18.00 -3.25
N GLU A 60 0.00 -16.87 -3.78
CA GLU A 60 0.93 -16.82 -4.91
C GLU A 60 2.29 -17.40 -4.54
N LEU A 61 2.83 -17.10 -3.35
CA LEU A 61 4.05 -17.71 -2.84
C LEU A 61 3.94 -19.23 -2.77
N HIS A 62 2.82 -19.76 -2.26
CA HIS A 62 2.62 -21.20 -2.21
C HIS A 62 2.61 -21.85 -3.60
N GLN A 63 2.00 -21.20 -4.60
CA GLN A 63 2.05 -21.69 -5.98
C GLN A 63 3.47 -21.61 -6.57
N MET A 64 4.21 -20.54 -6.25
CA MET A 64 5.59 -20.38 -6.71
C MET A 64 6.53 -21.42 -6.10
N GLN A 65 6.33 -21.80 -4.84
CA GLN A 65 7.09 -22.89 -4.20
C GLN A 65 6.85 -24.23 -4.91
N LYS A 66 5.60 -24.53 -5.30
CA LYS A 66 5.30 -25.73 -6.10
C LYS A 66 5.97 -25.69 -7.46
N LYS A 67 5.98 -24.50 -8.09
CA LYS A 67 6.66 -24.32 -9.38
C LYS A 67 8.16 -24.57 -9.25
N VAL A 68 8.83 -24.01 -8.24
CA VAL A 68 10.25 -24.23 -8.00
C VAL A 68 10.56 -25.72 -7.76
N ALA A 69 9.71 -26.42 -7.03
CA ALA A 69 9.88 -27.88 -6.83
C ALA A 69 9.79 -28.64 -8.16
N SER A 70 8.82 -28.29 -9.02
CA SER A 70 8.67 -28.92 -10.35
C SER A 70 9.84 -28.59 -11.28
N ASP A 71 10.29 -27.32 -11.32
CA ASP A 71 11.42 -26.89 -12.16
C ASP A 71 12.75 -27.52 -11.65
N SER A 72 12.90 -27.70 -10.33
CA SER A 72 14.04 -28.41 -9.75
C SER A 72 14.08 -29.86 -10.17
N LEU A 73 12.93 -30.55 -10.13
CA LEU A 73 12.84 -31.93 -10.62
C LEU A 73 13.16 -32.03 -12.12
N ALA A 74 12.61 -31.12 -12.92
CA ALA A 74 12.87 -31.05 -14.35
C ALA A 74 14.36 -30.84 -14.65
N TYR A 75 15.03 -29.94 -13.93
CA TYR A 75 16.47 -29.71 -14.05
C TYR A 75 17.27 -30.99 -13.69
N HIS A 76 16.95 -31.67 -12.59
CA HIS A 76 17.60 -32.91 -12.20
C HIS A 76 17.43 -34.02 -13.26
N MET A 77 16.25 -34.13 -13.87
CA MET A 77 16.03 -35.08 -14.96
C MET A 77 16.84 -34.73 -16.22
N SER A 78 16.93 -33.44 -16.54
CA SER A 78 17.73 -32.94 -17.66
C SER A 78 19.22 -33.16 -17.42
N SER A 79 19.72 -32.96 -16.20
CA SER A 79 21.11 -33.23 -15.82
C SER A 79 21.49 -34.72 -16.01
N ARG A 80 20.63 -35.64 -15.58
CA ARG A 80 20.86 -37.07 -15.77
C ARG A 80 20.88 -37.46 -17.25
N LYS A 81 19.91 -36.96 -18.05
CA LYS A 81 19.88 -37.20 -19.49
C LYS A 81 21.13 -36.65 -20.20
N PHE A 82 21.64 -35.51 -19.73
CA PHE A 82 22.88 -34.94 -20.26
C PHE A 82 24.09 -35.83 -19.93
N GLU A 83 24.19 -36.32 -18.68
CA GLU A 83 25.25 -37.25 -18.26
C GLU A 83 25.24 -38.57 -19.09
N GLU A 84 24.05 -39.01 -19.50
CA GLU A 84 23.85 -40.17 -20.37
C GLU A 84 24.07 -39.87 -21.87
N GLY A 85 24.40 -38.59 -22.23
CA GLY A 85 24.64 -38.17 -23.61
C GLY A 85 23.33 -37.99 -24.43
N MET A 86 22.15 -38.00 -23.79
CA MET A 86 20.86 -37.96 -24.43
C MET A 86 20.29 -36.51 -24.54
N LEU A 87 20.96 -35.52 -23.98
CA LEU A 87 20.52 -34.13 -23.97
C LEU A 87 21.65 -33.19 -24.42
N SER A 88 21.29 -32.11 -25.13
CA SER A 88 22.28 -31.10 -25.53
C SER A 88 22.65 -30.16 -24.37
N THR A 89 23.84 -29.58 -24.42
CA THR A 89 24.28 -28.56 -23.45
C THR A 89 23.34 -27.34 -23.42
N PHE A 90 22.76 -27.00 -24.57
CA PHE A 90 21.81 -25.89 -24.69
C PHE A 90 20.52 -26.18 -23.89
N ASP A 91 19.97 -27.39 -24.01
CA ASP A 91 18.75 -27.78 -23.31
C ASP A 91 18.97 -27.86 -21.79
N LEU A 92 20.14 -28.36 -21.35
CA LEU A 92 20.51 -28.37 -19.94
C LEU A 92 20.62 -26.93 -19.40
N HIS A 93 21.25 -26.03 -20.15
CA HIS A 93 21.35 -24.62 -19.77
C HIS A 93 19.99 -23.94 -19.68
N THR A 94 19.10 -24.23 -20.61
CA THR A 94 17.70 -23.73 -20.60
C THR A 94 16.94 -24.21 -19.36
N ALA A 95 17.08 -25.48 -18.98
CA ALA A 95 16.47 -26.02 -17.77
C ALA A 95 17.03 -25.35 -16.49
N ALA A 96 18.35 -25.13 -16.45
CA ALA A 96 19.01 -24.41 -15.34
C ALA A 96 18.54 -22.96 -15.22
N GLN A 97 18.40 -22.26 -16.35
CA GLN A 97 17.90 -20.90 -16.38
C GLN A 97 16.44 -20.81 -15.90
N THR A 98 15.58 -21.73 -16.36
CA THR A 98 14.17 -21.81 -15.91
C THR A 98 14.08 -22.00 -14.39
N LEU A 99 14.90 -22.88 -13.81
CA LEU A 99 14.96 -23.07 -12.36
C LEU A 99 15.45 -21.80 -11.64
N LEU A 100 16.47 -21.14 -12.16
CA LEU A 100 16.98 -19.90 -11.57
C LEU A 100 15.92 -18.81 -11.58
N GLU A 101 15.22 -18.61 -12.69
CA GLU A 101 14.14 -17.63 -12.81
C GLU A 101 13.01 -17.89 -11.82
N SER A 102 12.59 -19.14 -11.66
CA SER A 102 11.54 -19.49 -10.71
C SER A 102 11.99 -19.29 -9.25
N ARG A 103 13.24 -19.55 -8.89
CA ARG A 103 13.79 -19.23 -7.56
C ARG A 103 13.85 -17.74 -7.29
N ILE A 104 14.25 -16.95 -8.27
CA ILE A 104 14.26 -15.48 -8.14
C ILE A 104 12.83 -14.97 -7.91
N LYS A 105 11.85 -15.47 -8.65
CA LYS A 105 10.44 -15.09 -8.45
C LYS A 105 9.91 -15.51 -7.09
N GLU A 106 10.28 -16.70 -6.60
CA GLU A 106 9.91 -17.13 -5.25
C GLU A 106 10.44 -16.17 -4.19
N LEU A 107 11.72 -15.78 -4.26
CA LEU A 107 12.31 -14.80 -3.34
C LEU A 107 11.61 -13.44 -3.42
N GLN A 108 11.28 -12.97 -4.63
CA GLN A 108 10.53 -11.73 -4.81
C GLN A 108 9.14 -11.80 -4.13
N MET A 109 8.42 -12.92 -4.28
CA MET A 109 7.12 -13.11 -3.63
C MET A 109 7.25 -13.18 -2.11
N GLN A 110 8.29 -13.82 -1.57
CA GLN A 110 8.57 -13.83 -0.13
C GLN A 110 8.79 -12.42 0.41
N MET A 111 9.61 -11.61 -0.27
CA MET A 111 9.87 -10.23 0.14
C MET A 111 8.60 -9.38 0.08
N LEU A 112 7.79 -9.49 -1.00
CA LEU A 112 6.54 -8.78 -1.14
C LEU A 112 5.54 -9.16 -0.05
N LEU A 113 5.43 -10.44 0.28
CA LEU A 113 4.57 -10.92 1.37
C LEU A 113 4.98 -10.29 2.71
N ILE A 114 6.28 -10.28 3.04
CA ILE A 114 6.79 -9.68 4.27
C ILE A 114 6.44 -8.18 4.31
N ILE A 115 6.65 -7.45 3.21
CA ILE A 115 6.31 -6.03 3.13
C ILE A 115 4.83 -5.80 3.36
N LYS A 116 3.96 -6.62 2.73
CA LYS A 116 2.51 -6.48 2.87
C LYS A 116 2.02 -6.85 4.27
N GLN A 117 2.59 -7.88 4.89
CA GLN A 117 2.30 -8.22 6.28
C GLN A 117 2.72 -7.11 7.25
N ARG A 118 3.88 -6.49 7.04
CA ARG A 118 4.32 -5.33 7.83
C ARG A 118 3.43 -4.11 7.63
N LEU A 119 2.94 -3.90 6.41
CA LEU A 119 1.98 -2.83 6.13
C LEU A 119 0.66 -3.04 6.88
N VAL A 120 0.15 -4.27 6.93
CA VAL A 120 -1.06 -4.60 7.71
C VAL A 120 -0.80 -4.36 9.21
N ALA A 121 0.33 -4.80 9.76
CA ALA A 121 0.72 -4.57 11.15
C ALA A 121 0.82 -3.07 11.49
N TYR A 122 1.35 -2.27 10.56
CA TYR A 122 1.39 -0.81 10.68
C TYR A 122 -0.01 -0.21 10.80
N TYR A 123 -0.95 -0.62 9.97
CA TYR A 123 -2.34 -0.15 10.07
C TYR A 123 -3.05 -0.62 11.35
N GLN A 124 -2.60 -1.70 11.97
CA GLN A 124 -3.07 -2.18 13.28
C GLN A 124 -2.43 -1.42 14.46
N GLY A 125 -1.50 -0.52 14.19
CA GLY A 125 -0.83 0.30 15.21
C GLY A 125 0.39 -0.37 15.85
N GLU A 126 0.92 -1.44 15.27
CA GLU A 126 2.16 -2.04 15.73
C GLU A 126 3.38 -1.23 15.31
N ASN A 127 4.34 -1.04 16.24
CA ASN A 127 5.61 -0.36 15.95
C ASN A 127 6.45 -1.21 14.99
N LEU A 128 6.77 -0.64 13.82
CA LEU A 128 7.59 -1.31 12.78
C LEU A 128 9.09 -1.38 13.13
N ILE A 129 9.53 -0.66 14.16
CA ILE A 129 10.93 -0.54 14.56
C ILE A 129 11.09 -1.24 15.91
N ARG A 130 11.63 -2.44 15.87
CA ARG A 130 12.29 -3.11 16.98
C ARG A 130 13.64 -3.62 16.54
#